data_2b30e2794058220ff29fb21597003d16
#
_entry.id   2b30e2794058220ff29fb21597003d16
#
_cell.length_a   1.000
_cell.length_b   1.000
_cell.length_c   1.000
_cell.angle_alpha   90.00
_cell.angle_beta   90.00
_cell.angle_gamma   90.00
#
_symmetry.space_group_name_H-M   'P 1'
#
loop_
_entity.id
_entity.type
_entity.pdbx_description
1 polymer ?
#
loop_
_entity_poly.entity_id
_entity_poly.type
_entity_poly.pdbx_seq_one_letter_code
_entity_poly.pdbx_strand_id
1 'polypeptide(L)'
;MPVSLANDCVGYVPTEEALGPHGGGYETRLTSYSNLEPKAGRTIADALIELSNHFKPGEVPHPEPAAPFKARPWGYGNLPPQLN
;
A
#
# COMPACT_ATOMS: atom_id res chain seq x y z
N MET A 1 -1.43 11.32 3.99
CA MET A 1 -0.59 10.24 3.45
C MET A 1 -1.43 8.97 3.37
N PRO A 2 -1.60 8.36 2.21
CA PRO A 2 -2.29 7.07 2.11
C PRO A 2 -1.48 5.97 2.81
N VAL A 3 -2.19 5.07 3.49
CA VAL A 3 -1.59 3.92 4.18
C VAL A 3 -2.27 2.67 3.65
N SER A 4 -1.52 1.83 2.97
CA SER A 4 -2.01 0.55 2.44
C SER A 4 -1.94 -0.55 3.49
N LEU A 5 -2.68 -1.62 3.28
CA LEU A 5 -2.74 -2.80 4.16
C LEU A 5 -3.13 -2.44 5.61
N ALA A 6 -4.00 -1.43 5.78
CA ALA A 6 -4.46 -0.99 7.08
C ALA A 6 -5.94 -1.37 7.27
N ASN A 7 -6.29 -1.85 8.44
CA ASN A 7 -7.62 -2.22 8.93
C ASN A 7 -8.25 -3.45 8.27
N ASP A 8 -8.16 -3.58 6.95
CA ASP A 8 -8.76 -4.69 6.20
C ASP A 8 -7.98 -4.95 4.91
N CYS A 9 -8.31 -6.04 4.23
CA CYS A 9 -7.70 -6.43 2.97
C CYS A 9 -8.79 -6.80 1.95
N VAL A 10 -8.81 -6.06 0.85
CA VAL A 10 -9.74 -6.29 -0.27
C VAL A 10 -9.04 -6.93 -1.48
N GLY A 11 -7.83 -7.44 -1.27
CA GLY A 11 -6.99 -8.01 -2.33
C GLY A 11 -6.38 -6.94 -3.23
N TYR A 12 -6.17 -7.29 -4.48
CA TYR A 12 -5.61 -6.37 -5.47
C TYR A 12 -6.66 -5.42 -6.04
N VAL A 13 -6.25 -4.21 -6.31
CA VAL A 13 -7.06 -3.17 -6.94
C VAL A 13 -6.35 -2.72 -8.23
N PRO A 14 -6.49 -3.47 -9.31
CA PRO A 14 -5.87 -3.14 -10.59
C PRO A 14 -6.50 -1.88 -11.20
N THR A 15 -5.78 -1.26 -12.13
CA THR A 15 -6.30 -0.13 -12.89
C THR A 15 -7.33 -0.59 -13.93
N GLU A 16 -8.20 0.31 -14.37
CA GLU A 16 -9.17 0.03 -15.44
C GLU A 16 -8.44 -0.40 -16.74
N GLU A 17 -7.27 0.16 -17.01
CA GLU A 17 -6.45 -0.21 -18.17
C GLU A 17 -5.94 -1.66 -18.05
N ALA A 18 -5.47 -2.06 -16.87
CA ALA A 18 -5.03 -3.44 -16.62
C ALA A 18 -6.18 -4.45 -16.76
N LEU A 19 -7.41 -4.04 -16.47
CA LEU A 19 -8.61 -4.86 -16.66
C LEU A 19 -9.17 -4.81 -18.08
N GLY A 20 -8.65 -3.95 -18.92
CA GLY A 20 -9.08 -3.77 -20.30
C GLY A 20 -8.61 -4.90 -21.25
N PRO A 21 -9.04 -4.88 -22.53
CA PRO A 21 -8.79 -5.96 -23.47
C PRO A 21 -7.32 -6.17 -23.83
N HIS A 22 -6.47 -5.19 -23.60
CA HIS A 22 -5.03 -5.25 -23.82
C HIS A 22 -4.22 -5.22 -22.52
N GLY A 23 -4.91 -5.28 -21.37
CA GLY A 23 -4.30 -5.36 -20.06
C GLY A 23 -3.88 -6.77 -19.68
N GLY A 24 -3.92 -7.06 -18.41
CA GLY A 24 -3.59 -8.35 -17.81
C GLY A 24 -2.60 -8.20 -16.67
N GLY A 25 -2.13 -9.31 -16.19
CA GLY A 25 -1.21 -9.40 -15.07
C GLY A 25 -1.78 -10.25 -13.93
N TYR A 26 -0.94 -10.52 -12.95
CA TYR A 26 -1.31 -11.34 -11.81
C TYR A 26 -2.47 -10.73 -11.02
N GLU A 27 -2.45 -9.41 -10.86
CA GLU A 27 -3.38 -8.63 -10.04
C GLU A 27 -4.79 -8.54 -10.63
N THR A 28 -4.96 -8.88 -11.91
CA THR A 28 -6.26 -8.83 -12.60
C THR A 28 -7.10 -10.09 -12.42
N ARG A 29 -6.55 -11.11 -11.76
CA ARG A 29 -7.26 -12.37 -11.55
C ARG A 29 -8.35 -12.22 -10.50
N LEU A 30 -9.56 -12.58 -10.89
CA LEU A 30 -10.70 -12.61 -9.98
C LEU A 30 -10.54 -13.74 -8.96
N THR A 31 -10.66 -13.40 -7.68
CA THR A 31 -10.62 -14.34 -6.56
C THR A 31 -11.72 -14.01 -5.56
N SER A 32 -11.89 -14.82 -4.54
CA SER A 32 -12.84 -14.54 -3.44
C SER A 32 -12.48 -13.29 -2.62
N TYR A 33 -11.23 -12.86 -2.65
CA TYR A 33 -10.72 -11.71 -1.90
C TYR A 33 -10.26 -10.55 -2.81
N SER A 34 -10.19 -10.75 -4.11
CA SER A 34 -9.78 -9.75 -5.11
C SER A 34 -10.86 -9.68 -6.18
N ASN A 35 -11.96 -9.01 -5.87
CA ASN A 35 -13.20 -9.05 -6.64
C ASN A 35 -13.94 -7.72 -6.69
N LEU A 36 -13.22 -6.62 -6.48
CA LEU A 36 -13.82 -5.29 -6.59
C LEU A 36 -14.16 -4.96 -8.05
N GLU A 37 -15.10 -4.04 -8.22
CA GLU A 37 -15.46 -3.56 -9.54
C GLU A 37 -14.29 -2.88 -10.27
N PRO A 38 -14.28 -2.85 -11.61
CA PRO A 38 -13.17 -2.26 -12.37
C PRO A 38 -12.83 -0.81 -12.02
N LYS A 39 -13.82 -0.02 -11.58
CA LYS A 39 -13.63 1.39 -11.21
C LYS A 39 -13.15 1.60 -9.77
N ALA A 40 -13.02 0.55 -8.97
CA ALA A 40 -12.66 0.68 -7.56
C ALA A 40 -11.37 1.48 -7.34
N GLY A 41 -10.33 1.25 -8.13
CA GLY A 41 -9.07 1.99 -8.03
C GLY A 41 -9.25 3.50 -8.25
N ARG A 42 -10.07 3.88 -9.24
CA ARG A 42 -10.41 5.28 -9.49
C ARG A 42 -11.18 5.88 -8.32
N THR A 43 -12.19 5.19 -7.83
CA THR A 43 -13.01 5.62 -6.69
C THR A 43 -12.16 5.85 -5.44
N ILE A 44 -11.21 4.95 -5.15
CA ILE A 44 -10.27 5.11 -4.03
C ILE A 44 -9.38 6.33 -4.24
N ALA A 45 -8.82 6.51 -5.43
CA ALA A 45 -7.95 7.64 -5.74
C ALA A 45 -8.69 8.98 -5.59
N ASP A 46 -9.88 9.08 -6.13
CA ASP A 46 -10.70 10.30 -6.06
C ASP A 46 -11.07 10.63 -4.61
N ALA A 47 -11.44 9.63 -3.81
CA ALA A 47 -11.71 9.82 -2.38
C ALA A 47 -10.47 10.28 -1.60
N LEU A 48 -9.29 9.74 -1.90
CA LEU A 48 -8.04 10.17 -1.28
C LEU A 48 -7.68 11.61 -1.64
N ILE A 49 -7.91 12.02 -2.89
CA ILE A 49 -7.70 13.40 -3.34
C ILE A 49 -8.66 14.33 -2.60
N GLU A 50 -9.94 13.99 -2.54
CA GLU A 50 -10.94 14.77 -1.82
C GLU A 50 -10.56 14.93 -0.35
N LEU A 51 -10.24 13.84 0.34
CA LEU A 51 -9.78 13.88 1.72
C LEU A 51 -8.53 14.75 1.90
N SER A 52 -7.58 14.67 0.97
CA SER A 52 -6.35 15.48 1.05
C SER A 52 -6.61 16.98 0.98
N ASN A 53 -7.66 17.39 0.26
CA ASN A 53 -8.05 18.80 0.13
C ASN A 53 -8.60 19.42 1.44
N HIS A 54 -8.98 18.57 2.40
CA HIS A 54 -9.41 19.04 3.72
C HIS A 54 -8.24 19.44 4.63
N PHE A 55 -7.03 19.06 4.30
CA PHE A 55 -5.84 19.39 5.09
C PHE A 55 -5.19 20.69 4.59
N LYS A 56 -4.77 21.51 5.53
CA LYS A 56 -3.95 22.67 5.23
C LYS A 56 -2.47 22.28 5.31
N PRO A 57 -1.62 22.81 4.43
CA PRO A 57 -0.18 22.68 4.59
C PRO A 57 0.24 23.18 5.98
N GLY A 58 1.07 22.43 6.66
CA GLY A 58 1.61 22.77 7.96
C GLY A 58 3.09 22.42 8.03
N GLU A 59 3.75 22.92 9.07
CA GLU A 59 5.13 22.51 9.33
C GLU A 59 5.17 21.03 9.72
N VAL A 60 6.09 20.31 9.09
CA VAL A 60 6.39 18.92 9.49
C VAL A 60 7.30 18.98 10.71
N PRO A 61 6.90 18.39 11.84
CA PRO A 61 7.79 18.31 12.99
C PRO A 61 9.08 17.58 12.62
N HIS A 62 10.20 18.18 12.99
CA HIS A 62 11.51 17.54 12.88
C HIS A 62 11.87 16.94 14.26
N PRO A 63 11.51 15.67 14.53
CA PRO A 63 11.88 15.05 15.78
C PRO A 63 13.39 14.93 15.88
N GLU A 64 13.91 15.03 17.08
CA GLU A 64 15.30 14.73 17.35
C GLU A 64 15.66 13.35 16.81
N PRO A 65 16.84 13.19 16.18
CA PRO A 65 17.29 11.89 15.70
C PRO A 65 17.25 10.86 16.83
N ALA A 66 16.68 9.70 16.56
CA ALA A 66 16.69 8.62 17.53
C ALA A 66 18.13 8.23 17.87
N ALA A 67 18.39 7.90 19.15
CA ALA A 67 19.68 7.39 19.55
C ALA A 67 20.05 6.16 18.72
N PRO A 68 21.34 5.97 18.37
CA PRO A 68 21.76 4.80 17.62
C PRO A 68 21.34 3.50 18.32
N PHE A 69 20.83 2.57 17.53
CA PHE A 69 20.43 1.27 18.05
C PHE A 69 21.66 0.51 18.61
N LYS A 70 21.69 0.31 19.91
CA LYS A 70 22.80 -0.33 20.61
C LYS A 70 22.54 -1.78 21.01
N ALA A 71 21.33 -2.27 20.81
CA ALA A 71 21.00 -3.65 21.11
C ALA A 71 21.57 -4.61 20.05
N ARG A 72 21.66 -5.89 20.43
CA ARG A 72 21.99 -6.93 19.44
C ARG A 72 20.94 -6.93 18.33
N PRO A 73 21.35 -7.13 17.07
CA PRO A 73 20.41 -7.31 15.99
C PRO A 73 19.39 -8.41 16.36
N TRP A 74 18.14 -8.25 15.96
CA TRP A 74 17.14 -9.29 16.16
C TRP A 74 17.61 -10.58 15.49
N GLY A 75 17.46 -11.71 16.19
CA GLY A 75 17.85 -13.01 15.64
C GLY A 75 17.21 -13.30 14.28
N TYR A 76 16.01 -12.76 14.05
CA TYR A 76 15.31 -12.84 12.77
C TYR A 76 16.08 -12.15 11.63
N GLY A 77 16.70 -11.01 11.87
CA GLY A 77 17.48 -10.28 10.88
C GLY A 77 18.86 -10.87 10.61
N ASN A 78 19.31 -11.81 11.42
CA ASN A 78 20.62 -12.44 11.31
C ASN A 78 20.58 -13.85 10.70
N LEU A 79 19.42 -14.35 10.38
CA LEU A 79 19.32 -15.64 9.70
C LEU A 79 19.69 -15.46 8.23
N PRO A 80 20.58 -16.29 7.69
CA PRO A 80 20.83 -16.29 6.26
C PRO A 80 19.54 -16.63 5.51
N PRO A 81 19.33 -16.08 4.31
CA PRO A 81 18.17 -16.43 3.50
C PRO A 81 18.15 -17.94 3.27
N GLN A 82 17.01 -18.55 3.47
CA GLN A 82 16.81 -19.94 3.07
C GLN A 82 16.74 -19.99 1.55
N LEU A 83 17.82 -20.37 0.95
CA LEU A 83 17.89 -20.65 -0.48
C LEU A 83 17.43 -22.11 -0.68
N ASN A 84 16.21 -22.27 -1.15
CA ASN A 84 15.71 -23.58 -1.58
C ASN A 84 16.25 -23.93 -2.96
#